data_b3769b534e1fed28c24c8d51d065c674
#
_entry.id   b3769b534e1fed28c24c8d51d065c674
#
_cell.length_a   1.000
_cell.length_b   1.000
_cell.length_c   1.000
_cell.angle_alpha   90.00
_cell.angle_beta   90.00
_cell.angle_gamma   90.00
#
_symmetry.space_group_name_H-M   'P 1'
#
loop_
_entity.id
_entity.type
_entity.pdbx_description
1 polymer ?
#
loop_
_entity_poly.entity_id
_entity_poly.type
_entity_poly.pdbx_seq_one_letter_code
_entity_poly.pdbx_strand_id
1 'polypeptide(L)'
;MGRFDGRTAIVTGAAQGIGEVYAKRLAGEGANVVVADLNAELGEQVAKQIVADGGSAIFQRVDVADGASAQALADATIEKFGGIDHLVNNAAIYGGMKIDSLLTVDWDYYRRFMSVNMDGALQVCRAVVPHMRAKGGSIVNQSSTAAWTYSNYYGLAKAGINSLTQQLATELGWSNIRINAIAPGPIDTEATRTSTPQAIVAQIVQRIPLQRMGTPEDLAGLCLFLLSDEASWISGQIYNVDGGQVYRS
;
A
#
# COMPACT_ATOMS: atom_id res chain seq x y z
N MET A 1 -5.33 -20.66 -15.06
CA MET A 1 -4.19 -20.39 -14.20
C MET A 1 -4.14 -18.89 -13.98
N GLY A 2 -4.17 -18.44 -12.74
CA GLY A 2 -4.08 -17.02 -12.38
C GLY A 2 -2.65 -16.51 -12.51
N ARG A 3 -2.45 -15.19 -12.63
CA ARG A 3 -1.11 -14.56 -12.74
C ARG A 3 -0.22 -14.83 -11.53
N PHE A 4 -0.81 -15.13 -10.37
CA PHE A 4 -0.12 -15.29 -9.09
C PHE A 4 -0.26 -16.70 -8.49
N ASP A 5 -0.59 -17.70 -9.31
CA ASP A 5 -0.73 -19.09 -8.84
C ASP A 5 0.55 -19.55 -8.11
N GLY A 6 0.39 -19.96 -6.83
CA GLY A 6 1.48 -20.40 -5.98
C GLY A 6 2.42 -19.32 -5.46
N ARG A 7 2.17 -18.04 -5.76
CA ARG A 7 2.90 -16.89 -5.21
C ARG A 7 2.28 -16.42 -3.89
N THR A 8 3.10 -15.89 -3.01
CA THR A 8 2.66 -15.36 -1.72
C THR A 8 2.81 -13.84 -1.69
N ALA A 9 1.72 -13.14 -1.35
CA ALA A 9 1.63 -11.70 -1.28
C ALA A 9 1.25 -11.23 0.13
N ILE A 10 2.00 -10.29 0.68
CA ILE A 10 1.63 -9.55 1.90
C ILE A 10 1.02 -8.22 1.50
N VAL A 11 -0.13 -7.87 2.06
CA VAL A 11 -0.77 -6.55 1.88
C VAL A 11 -0.96 -5.92 3.26
N THR A 12 -0.30 -4.78 3.52
CA THR A 12 -0.46 -4.04 4.77
C THR A 12 -1.60 -3.03 4.68
N GLY A 13 -2.30 -2.78 5.81
CA GLY A 13 -3.51 -1.95 5.81
C GLY A 13 -4.64 -2.59 5.00
N ALA A 14 -4.75 -3.92 5.07
CA ALA A 14 -5.63 -4.71 4.20
C ALA A 14 -6.98 -5.06 4.83
N ALA A 15 -7.29 -4.54 6.02
CA ALA A 15 -8.58 -4.78 6.68
C ALA A 15 -9.73 -3.98 6.05
N GLN A 16 -9.45 -2.96 5.23
CA GLN A 16 -10.47 -2.12 4.61
C GLN A 16 -9.94 -1.34 3.40
N GLY A 17 -10.84 -0.76 2.62
CA GLY A 17 -10.54 0.21 1.57
C GLY A 17 -9.63 -0.33 0.47
N ILE A 18 -8.58 0.42 0.12
CA ILE A 18 -7.69 0.09 -1.00
C ILE A 18 -6.97 -1.24 -0.74
N GLY A 19 -6.45 -1.44 0.47
CA GLY A 19 -5.71 -2.65 0.82
C GLY A 19 -6.56 -3.92 0.79
N GLU A 20 -7.81 -3.84 1.23
CA GLU A 20 -8.78 -4.93 1.12
C GLU A 20 -9.01 -5.35 -0.33
N VAL A 21 -9.20 -4.36 -1.22
CA VAL A 21 -9.41 -4.63 -2.66
C VAL A 21 -8.16 -5.26 -3.27
N TYR A 22 -6.97 -4.77 -2.94
CA TYR A 22 -5.72 -5.39 -3.39
C TYR A 22 -5.61 -6.85 -2.94
N ALA A 23 -5.89 -7.14 -1.67
CA ALA A 23 -5.84 -8.48 -1.11
C ALA A 23 -6.83 -9.43 -1.83
N LYS A 24 -8.09 -9.01 -1.99
CA LYS A 24 -9.12 -9.79 -2.68
C LYS A 24 -8.77 -10.03 -4.15
N ARG A 25 -8.26 -9.02 -4.85
CA ARG A 25 -7.89 -9.14 -6.26
C ARG A 25 -6.68 -10.06 -6.48
N LEU A 26 -5.65 -9.98 -5.60
CA LEU A 26 -4.49 -10.89 -5.63
C LEU A 26 -4.93 -12.34 -5.39
N ALA A 27 -5.77 -12.57 -4.38
CA ALA A 27 -6.30 -13.90 -4.10
C ALA A 27 -7.15 -14.45 -5.26
N GLY A 28 -7.99 -13.61 -5.89
CA GLY A 28 -8.78 -13.97 -7.06
C GLY A 28 -7.95 -14.35 -8.29
N GLU A 29 -6.66 -13.97 -8.32
CA GLU A 29 -5.70 -14.37 -9.36
C GLU A 29 -4.70 -15.44 -8.89
N GLY A 30 -5.02 -16.16 -7.81
CA GLY A 30 -4.31 -17.35 -7.36
C GLY A 30 -3.22 -17.13 -6.31
N ALA A 31 -3.04 -15.90 -5.80
CA ALA A 31 -2.06 -15.66 -4.75
C ALA A 31 -2.50 -16.25 -3.40
N ASN A 32 -1.52 -16.74 -2.62
CA ASN A 32 -1.66 -16.85 -1.17
C ASN A 32 -1.52 -15.45 -0.56
N VAL A 33 -2.50 -14.98 0.18
CA VAL A 33 -2.52 -13.61 0.68
C VAL A 33 -2.41 -13.54 2.19
N VAL A 34 -1.52 -12.69 2.68
CA VAL A 34 -1.49 -12.29 4.09
C VAL A 34 -2.17 -10.92 4.19
N VAL A 35 -3.36 -10.91 4.77
CA VAL A 35 -4.10 -9.70 5.16
C VAL A 35 -3.45 -9.17 6.43
N ALA A 36 -2.63 -8.13 6.31
CA ALA A 36 -1.85 -7.59 7.42
C ALA A 36 -2.41 -6.23 7.84
N ASP A 37 -2.88 -6.11 9.08
CA ASP A 37 -3.49 -4.88 9.58
C ASP A 37 -3.37 -4.78 11.12
N LEU A 38 -3.54 -3.57 11.64
CA LEU A 38 -3.63 -3.34 13.08
C LEU A 38 -5.01 -3.76 13.63
N ASN A 39 -6.06 -3.63 12.81
CA ASN A 39 -7.44 -3.99 13.16
C ASN A 39 -7.67 -5.50 12.93
N ALA A 40 -7.58 -6.27 14.03
CA ALA A 40 -7.73 -7.72 13.96
C ALA A 40 -9.13 -8.16 13.52
N GLU A 41 -10.18 -7.49 13.99
CA GLU A 41 -11.56 -7.88 13.71
C GLU A 41 -11.87 -7.79 12.21
N LEU A 42 -11.62 -6.62 11.62
CA LEU A 42 -11.86 -6.41 10.18
C LEU A 42 -10.90 -7.24 9.32
N GLY A 43 -9.63 -7.35 9.71
CA GLY A 43 -8.64 -8.12 8.95
C GLY A 43 -8.97 -9.61 8.90
N GLU A 44 -9.45 -10.20 10.01
CA GLU A 44 -9.94 -11.58 10.03
C GLU A 44 -11.18 -11.77 9.14
N GLN A 45 -12.09 -10.79 9.12
CA GLN A 45 -13.26 -10.84 8.25
C GLN A 45 -12.85 -10.87 6.78
N VAL A 46 -11.89 -10.01 6.37
CA VAL A 46 -11.38 -9.99 5.00
C VAL A 46 -10.72 -11.32 4.63
N ALA A 47 -9.87 -11.86 5.50
CA ALA A 47 -9.21 -13.15 5.25
C ALA A 47 -10.24 -14.29 5.13
N LYS A 48 -11.24 -14.36 6.01
CA LYS A 48 -12.34 -15.33 5.96
C LYS A 48 -13.14 -15.20 4.67
N GLN A 49 -13.42 -13.96 4.22
CA GLN A 49 -14.14 -13.74 2.96
C GLN A 49 -13.34 -14.24 1.76
N ILE A 50 -12.03 -13.95 1.69
CA ILE A 50 -11.17 -14.48 0.62
C ILE A 50 -11.21 -16.01 0.58
N VAL A 51 -11.16 -16.67 1.72
CA VAL A 51 -11.23 -18.15 1.80
C VAL A 51 -12.62 -18.65 1.37
N ALA A 52 -13.69 -17.98 1.79
CA ALA A 52 -15.06 -18.32 1.40
C ALA A 52 -15.29 -18.19 -0.13
N ASP A 53 -14.61 -17.24 -0.76
CA ASP A 53 -14.64 -17.01 -2.21
C ASP A 53 -13.71 -17.98 -2.99
N GLY A 54 -13.10 -18.96 -2.29
CA GLY A 54 -12.24 -19.99 -2.88
C GLY A 54 -10.76 -19.63 -3.01
N GLY A 55 -10.33 -18.49 -2.46
CA GLY A 55 -8.93 -18.06 -2.40
C GLY A 55 -8.17 -18.65 -1.20
N SER A 56 -6.90 -18.27 -1.08
CA SER A 56 -6.02 -18.66 0.02
C SER A 56 -5.57 -17.42 0.79
N ALA A 57 -5.96 -17.29 2.06
CA ALA A 57 -5.56 -16.15 2.88
C ALA A 57 -5.42 -16.50 4.36
N ILE A 58 -4.57 -15.74 5.06
CA ILE A 58 -4.53 -15.63 6.51
C ILE A 58 -4.57 -14.16 6.92
N PHE A 59 -5.00 -13.92 8.16
CA PHE A 59 -4.83 -12.62 8.80
C PHE A 59 -3.58 -12.66 9.71
N GLN A 60 -2.80 -11.56 9.69
CA GLN A 60 -1.71 -11.33 10.64
C GLN A 60 -1.78 -9.89 11.17
N ARG A 61 -1.91 -9.75 12.50
CA ARG A 61 -1.88 -8.42 13.11
C ARG A 61 -0.50 -7.80 12.97
N VAL A 62 -0.43 -6.54 12.52
CA VAL A 62 0.83 -5.79 12.41
C VAL A 62 0.64 -4.31 12.77
N ASP A 63 1.55 -3.77 13.57
CA ASP A 63 1.84 -2.34 13.61
C ASP A 63 3.08 -2.10 12.75
N VAL A 64 2.90 -1.47 11.58
CA VAL A 64 4.01 -1.24 10.63
C VAL A 64 5.08 -0.30 11.18
N ALA A 65 4.77 0.50 12.20
CA ALA A 65 5.74 1.37 12.86
C ALA A 65 6.63 0.64 13.88
N ASP A 66 6.34 -0.63 14.17
CA ASP A 66 7.11 -1.47 15.08
C ASP A 66 7.87 -2.55 14.29
N GLY A 67 9.21 -2.48 14.33
CA GLY A 67 10.07 -3.42 13.64
C GLY A 67 9.91 -4.87 14.12
N ALA A 68 9.63 -5.11 15.41
CA ALA A 68 9.38 -6.46 15.93
C ALA A 68 8.06 -7.01 15.40
N SER A 69 7.03 -6.17 15.30
CA SER A 69 5.74 -6.53 14.70
C SER A 69 5.88 -6.82 13.20
N ALA A 70 6.69 -6.04 12.47
CA ALA A 70 7.00 -6.31 11.06
C ALA A 70 7.77 -7.62 10.87
N GLN A 71 8.71 -7.96 11.78
CA GLN A 71 9.40 -9.24 11.74
C GLN A 71 8.44 -10.41 11.98
N ALA A 72 7.57 -10.31 12.99
CA ALA A 72 6.56 -11.33 13.27
C ALA A 72 5.62 -11.57 12.06
N LEU A 73 5.30 -10.52 11.29
CA LEU A 73 4.54 -10.65 10.04
C LEU A 73 5.29 -11.50 9.01
N ALA A 74 6.59 -11.23 8.81
CA ALA A 74 7.42 -12.00 7.87
C ALA A 74 7.52 -13.47 8.30
N ASP A 75 7.79 -13.72 9.59
CA ASP A 75 7.94 -15.07 10.15
C ASP A 75 6.65 -15.89 10.00
N ALA A 76 5.50 -15.32 10.34
CA ALA A 76 4.19 -15.98 10.20
C ALA A 76 3.87 -16.27 8.72
N THR A 77 4.28 -15.40 7.80
CA THR A 77 4.11 -15.61 6.35
C THR A 77 4.95 -16.80 5.88
N ILE A 78 6.21 -16.87 6.28
CA ILE A 78 7.10 -17.98 5.95
C ILE A 78 6.61 -19.29 6.55
N GLU A 79 6.20 -19.29 7.81
CA GLU A 79 5.65 -20.48 8.49
C GLU A 79 4.44 -21.03 7.73
N LYS A 80 3.54 -20.13 7.29
CA LYS A 80 2.28 -20.56 6.66
C LYS A 80 2.44 -20.96 5.19
N PHE A 81 3.21 -20.19 4.41
CA PHE A 81 3.25 -20.31 2.95
C PHE A 81 4.63 -20.66 2.38
N GLY A 82 5.66 -20.73 3.22
CA GLY A 82 7.01 -21.16 2.82
C GLY A 82 7.84 -20.13 2.03
N GLY A 83 7.29 -18.94 1.75
CA GLY A 83 7.99 -17.91 0.97
C GLY A 83 7.21 -16.59 0.90
N ILE A 84 7.90 -15.55 0.42
CA ILE A 84 7.31 -14.23 0.16
C ILE A 84 7.76 -13.81 -1.23
N ASP A 85 6.82 -13.60 -2.15
CA ASP A 85 7.09 -13.17 -3.53
C ASP A 85 6.74 -11.70 -3.73
N HIS A 86 5.70 -11.22 -3.04
CA HIS A 86 5.16 -9.88 -3.25
C HIS A 86 4.85 -9.17 -1.93
N LEU A 87 5.08 -7.84 -1.91
CA LEU A 87 4.69 -6.97 -0.80
C LEU A 87 3.95 -5.75 -1.32
N VAL A 88 2.82 -5.42 -0.69
CA VAL A 88 2.12 -4.14 -0.89
C VAL A 88 2.15 -3.36 0.42
N ASN A 89 2.95 -2.31 0.48
CA ASN A 89 2.98 -1.36 1.58
C ASN A 89 1.87 -0.31 1.39
N ASN A 90 0.67 -0.62 1.92
CA ASN A 90 -0.50 0.25 1.80
C ASN A 90 -0.93 0.86 3.14
N ALA A 91 -0.50 0.31 4.28
CA ALA A 91 -0.88 0.82 5.61
C ALA A 91 -0.56 2.31 5.78
N ALA A 92 -1.52 3.08 6.26
CA ALA A 92 -1.37 4.51 6.50
C ALA A 92 -2.41 5.02 7.52
N ILE A 93 -2.07 6.05 8.27
CA ILE A 93 -3.02 6.90 8.97
C ILE A 93 -3.55 7.90 7.96
N TYR A 94 -4.85 7.79 7.59
CA TYR A 94 -5.53 8.72 6.71
C TYR A 94 -6.90 9.13 7.26
N GLY A 95 -7.77 8.18 7.59
CA GLY A 95 -9.03 8.44 8.25
C GLY A 95 -8.82 9.07 9.61
N GLY A 96 -9.50 10.21 9.88
CA GLY A 96 -9.40 10.93 11.14
C GLY A 96 -8.05 11.64 11.39
N MET A 97 -7.19 11.77 10.37
CA MET A 97 -5.95 12.52 10.53
C MET A 97 -6.22 13.99 10.86
N LYS A 98 -5.39 14.59 11.72
CA LYS A 98 -5.44 16.02 12.02
C LYS A 98 -5.02 16.82 10.78
N ILE A 99 -5.66 17.97 10.56
CA ILE A 99 -5.36 18.87 9.42
C ILE A 99 -4.63 20.11 9.98
N ASP A 100 -3.47 19.90 10.56
CA ASP A 100 -2.64 20.98 11.10
C ASP A 100 -1.52 21.35 10.10
N SER A 101 -0.99 22.57 10.21
CA SER A 101 0.19 22.95 9.44
C SER A 101 1.46 22.28 10.00
N LEU A 102 2.51 22.19 9.19
CA LEU A 102 3.81 21.66 9.61
C LEU A 102 4.42 22.43 10.81
N LEU A 103 4.06 23.71 10.97
CA LEU A 103 4.61 24.56 12.04
C LEU A 103 3.83 24.48 13.33
N THR A 104 2.60 23.92 13.31
CA THR A 104 1.69 23.92 14.47
C THR A 104 1.26 22.52 14.90
N VAL A 105 1.51 21.49 14.09
CA VAL A 105 1.18 20.12 14.46
C VAL A 105 1.89 19.71 15.75
N ASP A 106 1.15 19.02 16.62
CA ASP A 106 1.74 18.42 17.82
C ASP A 106 2.89 17.47 17.44
N TRP A 107 4.04 17.62 18.14
CA TRP A 107 5.26 16.91 17.75
C TRP A 107 5.18 15.40 17.92
N ASP A 108 4.52 14.90 18.95
CA ASP A 108 4.36 13.47 19.20
C ASP A 108 3.40 12.86 18.17
N TYR A 109 2.33 13.57 17.84
CA TYR A 109 1.42 13.18 16.77
C TYR A 109 2.15 13.13 15.40
N TYR A 110 2.93 14.17 15.07
CA TYR A 110 3.74 14.20 13.85
C TYR A 110 4.70 13.01 13.77
N ARG A 111 5.43 12.72 14.84
CA ARG A 111 6.36 11.58 14.88
C ARG A 111 5.62 10.24 14.69
N ARG A 112 4.49 10.04 15.39
CA ARG A 112 3.66 8.84 15.21
C ARG A 112 3.12 8.75 13.78
N PHE A 113 2.68 9.86 13.21
CA PHE A 113 2.21 9.93 11.84
C PHE A 113 3.30 9.52 10.84
N MET A 114 4.49 10.08 10.96
CA MET A 114 5.62 9.77 10.09
C MET A 114 6.09 8.32 10.25
N SER A 115 6.12 7.81 11.48
CA SER A 115 6.51 6.42 11.75
C SER A 115 5.59 5.40 11.09
N VAL A 116 4.31 5.71 10.92
CA VAL A 116 3.35 4.84 10.18
C VAL A 116 3.41 5.10 8.69
N ASN A 117 3.28 6.37 8.27
CA ASN A 117 3.03 6.73 6.86
C ASN A 117 4.28 6.75 5.97
N MET A 118 5.48 6.75 6.56
CA MET A 118 6.76 6.74 5.84
C MET A 118 7.65 5.59 6.33
N ASP A 119 8.03 5.59 7.61
CA ASP A 119 8.99 4.62 8.14
C ASP A 119 8.43 3.20 8.15
N GLY A 120 7.10 3.04 8.28
CA GLY A 120 6.42 1.74 8.30
C GLY A 120 6.70 0.92 7.04
N ALA A 121 6.68 1.55 5.86
CA ALA A 121 7.02 0.86 4.62
C ALA A 121 8.47 0.33 4.64
N LEU A 122 9.41 1.12 5.17
CA LEU A 122 10.80 0.69 5.33
C LEU A 122 10.93 -0.44 6.36
N GLN A 123 10.23 -0.36 7.50
CA GLN A 123 10.26 -1.42 8.52
C GLN A 123 9.77 -2.76 7.95
N VAL A 124 8.65 -2.76 7.23
CA VAL A 124 8.15 -3.99 6.60
C VAL A 124 9.09 -4.48 5.49
N CYS A 125 9.67 -3.60 4.67
CA CYS A 125 10.69 -4.00 3.68
C CYS A 125 11.90 -4.66 4.36
N ARG A 126 12.39 -4.11 5.47
CA ARG A 126 13.54 -4.68 6.22
C ARG A 126 13.26 -6.10 6.74
N ALA A 127 12.03 -6.38 7.17
CA ALA A 127 11.63 -7.70 7.63
C ALA A 127 11.44 -8.70 6.46
N VAL A 128 10.87 -8.25 5.35
CA VAL A 128 10.42 -9.11 4.24
C VAL A 128 11.54 -9.39 3.23
N VAL A 129 12.34 -8.39 2.87
CA VAL A 129 13.38 -8.48 1.81
C VAL A 129 14.39 -9.62 2.01
N PRO A 130 14.88 -9.93 3.23
CA PRO A 130 15.76 -11.07 3.45
C PRO A 130 15.20 -12.40 2.91
N HIS A 131 13.88 -12.60 3.00
CA HIS A 131 13.19 -13.80 2.52
C HIS A 131 12.94 -13.81 1.00
N MET A 132 12.98 -12.63 0.36
CA MET A 132 12.81 -12.49 -1.10
C MET A 132 14.13 -12.64 -1.88
N ARG A 133 15.29 -12.34 -1.27
CA ARG A 133 16.57 -12.20 -1.98
C ARG A 133 16.99 -13.42 -2.82
N ALA A 134 16.65 -14.62 -2.39
CA ALA A 134 17.07 -15.83 -3.11
C ALA A 134 16.29 -16.07 -4.42
N LYS A 135 15.04 -15.57 -4.50
CA LYS A 135 14.14 -15.81 -5.63
C LYS A 135 13.81 -14.54 -6.43
N GLY A 136 14.10 -13.37 -5.87
CA GLY A 136 13.59 -12.12 -6.38
C GLY A 136 12.15 -11.89 -5.94
N GLY A 137 11.49 -10.90 -6.54
CA GLY A 137 10.09 -10.57 -6.24
C GLY A 137 9.72 -9.14 -6.59
N SER A 138 8.58 -8.68 -6.09
CA SER A 138 8.13 -7.31 -6.38
C SER A 138 7.45 -6.65 -5.18
N ILE A 139 7.65 -5.34 -5.08
CA ILE A 139 7.10 -4.49 -4.00
C ILE A 139 6.33 -3.34 -4.64
N VAL A 140 5.15 -3.04 -4.11
CA VAL A 140 4.38 -1.84 -4.45
C VAL A 140 4.19 -1.01 -3.18
N ASN A 141 4.62 0.25 -3.23
CA ASN A 141 4.40 1.22 -2.18
C ASN A 141 3.20 2.11 -2.51
N GLN A 142 2.32 2.35 -1.54
CA GLN A 142 1.19 3.26 -1.68
C GLN A 142 1.64 4.68 -1.35
N SER A 143 1.86 5.49 -2.40
CA SER A 143 2.09 6.93 -2.33
C SER A 143 0.76 7.70 -2.37
N SER A 144 0.77 8.91 -2.88
CA SER A 144 -0.38 9.78 -3.12
C SER A 144 0.02 10.95 -4.02
N THR A 145 -0.92 11.51 -4.78
CA THR A 145 -0.73 12.81 -5.45
C THR A 145 -0.47 13.96 -4.47
N ALA A 146 -0.80 13.78 -3.19
CA ALA A 146 -0.45 14.69 -2.10
C ALA A 146 1.06 14.99 -2.02
N ALA A 147 1.92 14.07 -2.47
CA ALA A 147 3.37 14.27 -2.56
C ALA A 147 3.77 15.48 -3.44
N TRP A 148 2.92 15.90 -4.36
CA TRP A 148 3.18 17.02 -5.28
C TRP A 148 2.23 18.21 -5.10
N THR A 149 1.19 18.06 -4.28
CA THR A 149 0.21 19.13 -4.02
C THR A 149 0.49 19.90 -2.73
N TYR A 150 1.64 19.64 -2.10
CA TYR A 150 2.09 20.32 -0.88
C TYR A 150 1.09 20.23 0.28
N SER A 151 0.48 19.07 0.44
CA SER A 151 -0.57 18.80 1.42
C SER A 151 0.02 18.47 2.79
N ASN A 152 0.46 19.46 3.57
CA ASN A 152 0.97 19.36 4.94
C ASN A 152 1.98 18.20 5.16
N TYR A 153 2.03 17.62 6.38
CA TYR A 153 2.90 16.49 6.72
C TYR A 153 2.48 15.17 6.05
N TYR A 154 1.23 15.03 5.58
CA TYR A 154 0.82 13.89 4.77
C TYR A 154 1.53 13.90 3.41
N GLY A 155 1.55 15.04 2.73
CA GLY A 155 2.30 15.21 1.48
C GLY A 155 3.79 14.96 1.68
N LEU A 156 4.36 15.43 2.80
CA LEU A 156 5.76 15.17 3.15
C LEU A 156 6.04 13.67 3.31
N ALA A 157 5.19 12.94 4.05
CA ALA A 157 5.32 11.49 4.21
C ALA A 157 5.26 10.76 2.87
N LYS A 158 4.33 11.15 1.98
CA LYS A 158 4.16 10.53 0.66
C LYS A 158 5.27 10.90 -0.33
N ALA A 159 5.87 12.09 -0.22
CA ALA A 159 7.11 12.43 -0.91
C ALA A 159 8.28 11.57 -0.42
N GLY A 160 8.34 11.29 0.90
CA GLY A 160 9.27 10.34 1.48
C GLY A 160 9.12 8.93 0.92
N ILE A 161 7.89 8.44 0.75
CA ILE A 161 7.61 7.14 0.10
C ILE A 161 8.10 7.10 -1.35
N ASN A 162 7.96 8.21 -2.11
CA ASN A 162 8.47 8.27 -3.47
C ASN A 162 10.00 8.13 -3.49
N SER A 163 10.70 8.88 -2.63
CA SER A 163 12.15 8.79 -2.50
C SER A 163 12.60 7.43 -2.01
N LEU A 164 11.94 6.85 -1.00
CA LEU A 164 12.21 5.51 -0.50
C LEU A 164 12.08 4.46 -1.61
N THR A 165 11.05 4.56 -2.45
CA THR A 165 10.84 3.66 -3.59
C THR A 165 12.03 3.69 -4.54
N GLN A 166 12.53 4.88 -4.89
CA GLN A 166 13.66 5.07 -5.80
C GLN A 166 14.98 4.57 -5.21
N GLN A 167 15.24 4.86 -3.92
CA GLN A 167 16.43 4.37 -3.23
C GLN A 167 16.45 2.85 -3.15
N LEU A 168 15.36 2.24 -2.70
CA LEU A 168 15.27 0.79 -2.59
C LEU A 168 15.30 0.09 -3.96
N ALA A 169 14.81 0.71 -5.04
CA ALA A 169 14.96 0.15 -6.38
C ALA A 169 16.42 -0.05 -6.77
N THR A 170 17.29 0.90 -6.39
CA THR A 170 18.74 0.81 -6.61
C THR A 170 19.37 -0.28 -5.73
N GLU A 171 18.99 -0.37 -4.45
CA GLU A 171 19.56 -1.33 -3.52
C GLU A 171 19.12 -2.77 -3.76
N LEU A 172 17.87 -2.96 -4.24
CA LEU A 172 17.23 -4.27 -4.38
C LEU A 172 17.40 -4.90 -5.77
N GLY A 173 17.76 -4.10 -6.78
CA GLY A 173 17.88 -4.55 -8.17
C GLY A 173 18.83 -5.75 -8.34
N TRP A 174 19.95 -5.77 -7.62
CA TRP A 174 20.91 -6.88 -7.62
C TRP A 174 20.35 -8.21 -7.11
N SER A 175 19.25 -8.17 -6.35
CA SER A 175 18.53 -9.35 -5.87
C SER A 175 17.32 -9.68 -6.73
N ASN A 176 17.19 -9.06 -7.91
CA ASN A 176 16.03 -9.19 -8.78
C ASN A 176 14.70 -8.88 -8.08
N ILE A 177 14.72 -7.92 -7.16
CA ILE A 177 13.52 -7.41 -6.50
C ILE A 177 13.19 -6.05 -7.09
N ARG A 178 12.02 -5.93 -7.70
CA ARG A 178 11.49 -4.68 -8.25
C ARG A 178 10.67 -3.97 -7.19
N ILE A 179 10.76 -2.65 -7.16
CA ILE A 179 9.93 -1.82 -6.27
C ILE A 179 9.41 -0.60 -7.03
N ASN A 180 8.11 -0.38 -6.97
CA ASN A 180 7.44 0.76 -7.60
C ASN A 180 6.42 1.36 -6.64
N ALA A 181 5.92 2.54 -6.94
CA ALA A 181 4.86 3.18 -6.18
C ALA A 181 3.64 3.51 -7.05
N ILE A 182 2.47 3.42 -6.44
CA ILE A 182 1.22 3.96 -6.97
C ILE A 182 0.90 5.23 -6.17
N ALA A 183 0.60 6.30 -6.87
CA ALA A 183 0.18 7.58 -6.30
C ALA A 183 -1.27 7.88 -6.68
N PRO A 184 -2.23 7.46 -5.86
CA PRO A 184 -3.63 7.76 -6.10
C PRO A 184 -3.92 9.25 -6.01
N GLY A 185 -4.89 9.69 -6.80
CA GLY A 185 -5.67 10.88 -6.53
C GLY A 185 -6.71 10.64 -5.44
N PRO A 186 -7.76 11.45 -5.39
CA PRO A 186 -8.87 11.27 -4.44
C PRO A 186 -9.64 9.99 -4.75
N ILE A 187 -9.64 9.07 -3.77
CA ILE A 187 -10.32 7.78 -3.87
C ILE A 187 -11.51 7.75 -2.90
N ASP A 188 -12.64 7.28 -3.39
CA ASP A 188 -13.86 7.10 -2.61
C ASP A 188 -13.75 5.85 -1.72
N THR A 189 -13.35 6.08 -0.48
CA THR A 189 -13.25 5.07 0.58
C THR A 189 -14.05 5.53 1.79
N GLU A 190 -14.35 4.64 2.72
CA GLU A 190 -14.98 5.00 4.00
C GLU A 190 -14.15 6.06 4.75
N ALA A 191 -12.83 5.92 4.76
CA ALA A 191 -11.94 6.90 5.36
C ALA A 191 -12.08 8.30 4.73
N THR A 192 -12.27 8.38 3.41
CA THR A 192 -12.49 9.65 2.71
C THR A 192 -13.88 10.21 3.02
N ARG A 193 -14.92 9.36 3.00
CA ARG A 193 -16.32 9.79 3.27
C ARG A 193 -16.50 10.32 4.68
N THR A 194 -15.79 9.75 5.65
CA THR A 194 -15.86 10.18 7.06
C THR A 194 -14.98 11.40 7.37
N SER A 195 -13.94 11.65 6.59
CA SER A 195 -12.96 12.72 6.85
C SER A 195 -13.14 13.97 5.97
N THR A 196 -13.87 13.88 4.85
CA THR A 196 -13.98 14.97 3.87
C THR A 196 -15.45 15.38 3.66
N PRO A 197 -15.84 16.64 3.99
CA PRO A 197 -17.17 17.15 3.73
C PRO A 197 -17.56 17.07 2.24
N GLN A 198 -18.81 16.75 1.95
CA GLN A 198 -19.31 16.59 0.57
C GLN A 198 -19.06 17.83 -0.32
N ALA A 199 -19.17 19.04 0.24
CA ALA A 199 -18.89 20.27 -0.50
C ALA A 199 -17.42 20.34 -0.98
N ILE A 200 -16.47 19.82 -0.18
CA ILE A 200 -15.07 19.74 -0.54
C ILE A 200 -14.85 18.65 -1.60
N VAL A 201 -15.52 17.51 -1.46
CA VAL A 201 -15.49 16.43 -2.47
C VAL A 201 -15.94 16.97 -3.84
N ALA A 202 -17.04 17.73 -3.89
CA ALA A 202 -17.53 18.32 -5.13
C ALA A 202 -16.50 19.28 -5.78
N GLN A 203 -15.82 20.10 -4.97
CA GLN A 203 -14.74 20.97 -5.46
C GLN A 203 -13.53 20.19 -5.98
N ILE A 204 -13.18 19.10 -5.31
CA ILE A 204 -12.09 18.20 -5.75
C ILE A 204 -12.45 17.58 -7.10
N VAL A 205 -13.65 17.02 -7.23
CA VAL A 205 -14.12 16.36 -8.46
C VAL A 205 -14.11 17.31 -9.66
N GLN A 206 -14.50 18.58 -9.47
CA GLN A 206 -14.46 19.59 -10.54
C GLN A 206 -13.04 19.82 -11.11
N ARG A 207 -11.99 19.51 -10.34
CA ARG A 207 -10.59 19.67 -10.77
C ARG A 207 -9.99 18.42 -11.39
N ILE A 208 -10.73 17.29 -11.37
CA ILE A 208 -10.29 16.03 -11.95
C ILE A 208 -10.83 15.94 -13.39
N PRO A 209 -9.99 15.79 -14.42
CA PRO A 209 -10.45 15.67 -15.80
C PRO A 209 -11.49 14.58 -16.03
N LEU A 210 -11.38 13.42 -15.38
CA LEU A 210 -12.39 12.36 -15.46
C LEU A 210 -13.66 12.61 -14.64
N GLN A 211 -13.75 13.77 -13.96
CA GLN A 211 -14.91 14.30 -13.24
C GLN A 211 -15.61 13.32 -12.27
N ARG A 212 -14.83 12.46 -11.64
CA ARG A 212 -15.27 11.58 -10.55
C ARG A 212 -14.15 11.32 -9.58
N MET A 213 -14.50 10.89 -8.37
CA MET A 213 -13.54 10.23 -7.49
C MET A 213 -13.12 8.90 -8.13
N GLY A 214 -11.89 8.48 -7.90
CA GLY A 214 -11.49 7.10 -8.15
C GLY A 214 -12.13 6.15 -7.13
N THR A 215 -12.10 4.86 -7.43
CA THR A 215 -12.46 3.79 -6.50
C THR A 215 -11.23 2.94 -6.20
N PRO A 216 -11.22 2.13 -5.13
CA PRO A 216 -10.13 1.19 -4.89
C PRO A 216 -9.86 0.26 -6.09
N GLU A 217 -10.89 -0.12 -6.83
CA GLU A 217 -10.81 -0.96 -8.02
C GLU A 217 -10.03 -0.30 -9.16
N ASP A 218 -10.11 1.03 -9.31
CA ASP A 218 -9.33 1.78 -10.32
C ASP A 218 -7.81 1.61 -10.11
N LEU A 219 -7.38 1.32 -8.89
CA LEU A 219 -5.97 1.14 -8.53
C LEU A 219 -5.50 -0.30 -8.71
N ALA A 220 -6.39 -1.27 -8.51
CA ALA A 220 -6.04 -2.68 -8.40
C ALA A 220 -5.38 -3.23 -9.67
N GLY A 221 -5.86 -2.82 -10.85
CA GLY A 221 -5.29 -3.25 -12.11
C GLY A 221 -3.79 -2.92 -12.24
N LEU A 222 -3.42 -1.69 -11.89
CA LEU A 222 -2.01 -1.27 -11.91
C LEU A 222 -1.19 -1.96 -10.82
N CYS A 223 -1.74 -2.13 -9.62
CA CYS A 223 -1.05 -2.83 -8.53
C CYS A 223 -0.69 -4.26 -8.95
N LEU A 224 -1.64 -5.02 -9.47
CA LEU A 224 -1.41 -6.38 -9.92
C LEU A 224 -0.42 -6.42 -11.11
N PHE A 225 -0.54 -5.52 -12.07
CA PHE A 225 0.42 -5.41 -13.17
C PHE A 225 1.84 -5.19 -12.65
N LEU A 226 2.06 -4.21 -11.75
CA LEU A 226 3.38 -3.91 -11.20
C LEU A 226 3.98 -5.07 -10.38
N LEU A 227 3.15 -5.90 -9.76
CA LEU A 227 3.59 -7.08 -9.04
C LEU A 227 3.91 -8.26 -9.98
N SER A 228 3.27 -8.34 -11.13
CA SER A 228 3.40 -9.46 -12.06
C SER A 228 4.71 -9.44 -12.86
N ASP A 229 4.99 -10.57 -13.52
CA ASP A 229 6.15 -10.72 -14.41
C ASP A 229 6.04 -9.84 -15.68
N GLU A 230 4.85 -9.37 -16.04
CA GLU A 230 4.64 -8.42 -17.15
C GLU A 230 5.35 -7.07 -16.92
N ALA A 231 5.60 -6.70 -15.65
CA ALA A 231 6.34 -5.50 -15.26
C ALA A 231 7.84 -5.78 -14.99
N SER A 232 8.41 -6.83 -15.57
CA SER A 232 9.77 -7.33 -15.27
C SER A 232 10.88 -6.29 -15.47
N TRP A 233 10.67 -5.26 -16.29
CA TRP A 233 11.65 -4.19 -16.56
C TRP A 233 11.25 -2.83 -15.96
N ILE A 234 10.32 -2.85 -14.99
CA ILE A 234 9.80 -1.63 -14.35
C ILE A 234 10.20 -1.65 -12.87
N SER A 235 11.10 -0.74 -12.47
CA SER A 235 11.52 -0.55 -11.08
C SER A 235 11.83 0.92 -10.80
N GLY A 236 11.59 1.39 -9.58
CA GLY A 236 11.85 2.76 -9.13
C GLY A 236 10.85 3.81 -9.64
N GLN A 237 9.74 3.39 -10.25
CA GLN A 237 8.78 4.30 -10.83
C GLN A 237 7.63 4.63 -9.87
N ILE A 238 7.09 5.83 -10.01
CA ILE A 238 5.92 6.29 -9.27
C ILE A 238 4.82 6.60 -10.30
N TYR A 239 3.74 5.84 -10.27
CA TYR A 239 2.64 5.97 -11.22
C TYR A 239 1.44 6.68 -10.61
N ASN A 240 1.01 7.77 -11.22
CA ASN A 240 -0.24 8.42 -10.84
C ASN A 240 -1.44 7.61 -11.34
N VAL A 241 -2.42 7.40 -10.47
CA VAL A 241 -3.76 6.90 -10.79
C VAL A 241 -4.76 7.86 -10.16
N ASP A 242 -5.06 8.95 -10.86
CA ASP A 242 -5.66 10.13 -10.27
C ASP A 242 -6.71 10.82 -11.15
N GLY A 243 -7.14 10.16 -12.22
CA GLY A 243 -8.10 10.72 -13.17
C GLY A 243 -7.60 11.95 -13.94
N GLY A 244 -6.27 12.17 -13.96
CA GLY A 244 -5.64 13.33 -14.59
C GLY A 244 -5.51 14.54 -13.66
N GLN A 245 -5.58 14.35 -12.34
CA GLN A 245 -5.49 15.46 -11.37
C GLN A 245 -4.11 16.13 -11.36
N VAL A 246 -3.04 15.35 -11.50
CA VAL A 246 -1.65 15.86 -11.42
C VAL A 246 -0.86 15.37 -12.62
N TYR A 247 -0.40 16.31 -13.45
CA TYR A 247 0.52 16.02 -14.54
C TYR A 247 1.96 16.18 -14.06
N ARG A 248 2.81 15.22 -14.44
CA ARG A 248 4.25 15.27 -14.20
C ARG A 248 4.98 15.19 -15.53
N SER A 249 5.88 16.09 -15.74
CA SER A 249 6.84 16.10 -16.87
C SER A 249 8.20 15.61 -16.40
#